data_aa7ea75083cb0c9a2821c979202b1e76
#
_entry.id   aa7ea75083cb0c9a2821c979202b1e76
#
_cell.length_a   1.000
_cell.length_b   1.000
_cell.length_c   1.000
_cell.angle_alpha   90.00
_cell.angle_beta   90.00
_cell.angle_gamma   90.00
#
_symmetry.space_group_name_H-M   'P 1'
#
loop_
_entity.id
_entity.type
_entity.pdbx_description
1 polymer ?
#
loop_
_entity_poly.entity_id
_entity_poly.type
_entity_poly.pdbx_seq_one_letter_code
_entity_poly.pdbx_strand_id
1 'polypeptide(L)'
;MSYRILVASHSDFIYTLSFNPTSKSLHLEHKTHTGHHPSWITSSPHDKSLVFAGLEHPEGKIVVLKFENGKGTLQKTISSGGRDPCSLLATEKELFVANVRISPS
;
A
#
# COMPACT_ATOMS: atom_id res chain seq x y z
N MET A 1 -20.21 7.76 -13.26
CA MET A 1 -19.56 6.70 -12.44
C MET A 1 -18.10 7.05 -12.25
N SER A 2 -17.61 6.99 -11.03
CA SER A 2 -16.19 7.26 -10.78
C SER A 2 -15.53 6.05 -10.13
N TYR A 3 -14.22 5.96 -10.32
CA TYR A 3 -13.40 4.89 -9.75
C TYR A 3 -12.42 5.48 -8.76
N ARG A 4 -12.15 4.75 -7.69
CA ARG A 4 -11.09 5.10 -6.76
C ARG A 4 -9.84 4.32 -7.09
N ILE A 5 -8.74 5.03 -7.13
CA ILE A 5 -7.43 4.46 -7.46
C ILE A 5 -6.49 4.76 -6.31
N LEU A 6 -5.86 3.73 -5.78
CA LEU A 6 -4.83 3.90 -4.77
C LEU A 6 -3.47 3.94 -5.46
N VAL A 7 -2.67 4.91 -5.10
CA VAL A 7 -1.37 5.14 -5.73
C VAL A 7 -0.27 4.99 -4.69
N ALA A 8 0.61 4.03 -4.93
CA ALA A 8 1.84 3.86 -4.15
C ALA A 8 2.80 4.99 -4.50
N SER A 9 3.71 5.31 -3.60
CA SER A 9 4.61 6.43 -3.83
C SER A 9 5.93 6.28 -3.08
N HIS A 10 6.88 7.15 -3.39
CA HIS A 10 8.12 7.31 -2.65
C HIS A 10 8.05 8.48 -1.68
N SER A 11 6.84 8.86 -1.27
CA SER A 11 6.62 9.80 -0.17
C SER A 11 6.18 9.00 1.06
N ASP A 12 5.63 9.67 2.07
CA ASP A 12 5.15 9.00 3.27
C ASP A 12 3.66 8.65 3.19
N PHE A 13 3.07 8.74 2.00
CA PHE A 13 1.63 8.60 1.82
C PHE A 13 1.25 7.63 0.72
N ILE A 14 0.09 6.99 0.90
CA ILE A 14 -0.66 6.41 -0.19
C ILE A 14 -1.71 7.44 -0.59
N TYR A 15 -1.81 7.72 -1.88
CA TYR A 15 -2.76 8.69 -2.39
C TYR A 15 -4.00 8.00 -2.91
N THR A 16 -5.17 8.54 -2.59
CA THR A 16 -6.42 8.06 -3.15
C THR A 16 -6.92 9.08 -4.17
N LEU A 17 -7.05 8.64 -5.40
CA LEU A 17 -7.54 9.47 -6.50
C LEU A 17 -8.91 9.02 -6.91
N SER A 18 -9.74 9.97 -7.33
CA SER A 18 -11.03 9.69 -7.94
C SER A 18 -10.94 9.97 -9.44
N PHE A 19 -11.25 8.97 -10.24
CA PHE A 19 -11.25 9.10 -11.70
C PHE A 19 -12.67 9.00 -12.24
N ASN A 20 -13.06 10.01 -13.02
CA ASN A 20 -14.34 10.00 -13.73
C ASN A 20 -14.07 9.80 -15.23
N PRO A 21 -14.39 8.63 -15.79
CA PRO A 21 -14.09 8.36 -17.20
C PRO A 21 -14.94 9.18 -18.18
N THR A 22 -16.12 9.63 -17.75
CA THR A 22 -16.99 10.43 -18.60
C THR A 22 -16.40 11.83 -18.84
N SER A 23 -16.01 12.51 -17.79
CA SER A 23 -15.38 13.83 -17.88
C SER A 23 -13.87 13.75 -18.06
N LYS A 24 -13.30 12.55 -17.93
CA LYS A 24 -11.84 12.30 -17.98
C LYS A 24 -11.09 13.13 -16.96
N SER A 25 -11.70 13.31 -15.79
CA SER A 25 -11.10 14.09 -14.71
C SER A 25 -10.52 13.18 -13.65
N LEU A 26 -9.45 13.65 -13.02
CA LEU A 26 -8.74 12.93 -11.96
C LEU A 26 -8.52 13.88 -10.80
N HIS A 27 -9.00 13.49 -9.62
CA HIS A 27 -8.92 14.33 -8.43
C HIS A 27 -8.29 13.60 -7.26
N LEU A 28 -7.47 14.31 -6.49
CA LEU A 28 -6.95 13.77 -5.24
C LEU A 28 -8.05 13.85 -4.19
N GLU A 29 -8.46 12.69 -3.65
CA GLU A 29 -9.47 12.62 -2.60
C GLU A 29 -8.87 12.61 -1.21
N HIS A 30 -7.88 11.73 -1.00
CA HIS A 30 -7.27 11.52 0.32
C HIS A 30 -5.79 11.23 0.21
N LYS A 31 -5.07 11.55 1.30
CA LYS A 31 -3.70 11.10 1.51
C LYS A 31 -3.69 10.31 2.81
N THR A 32 -3.20 9.08 2.78
CA THR A 32 -3.13 8.23 3.96
C THR A 32 -1.67 8.07 4.36
N HIS A 33 -1.34 8.52 5.56
CA HIS A 33 0.03 8.42 6.07
C HIS A 33 0.36 6.97 6.42
N THR A 34 1.43 6.44 5.88
CA THR A 34 1.84 5.06 6.10
C THR A 34 3.20 4.95 6.77
N GLY A 35 4.06 5.91 6.56
CA GLY A 35 5.46 5.86 6.85
C GLY A 35 6.26 5.86 5.56
N HIS A 36 7.54 5.58 5.66
CA HIS A 36 8.51 5.83 4.60
C HIS A 36 8.30 4.97 3.34
N HIS A 37 8.07 5.63 2.23
CA HIS A 37 8.04 5.05 0.87
C HIS A 37 7.17 3.79 0.72
N PRO A 38 5.85 3.91 0.79
CA PRO A 38 4.96 2.79 0.46
C PRO A 38 4.95 2.57 -1.05
N SER A 39 6.04 2.03 -1.58
CA SER A 39 6.28 1.94 -3.02
C SER A 39 5.53 0.79 -3.69
N TRP A 40 5.04 -0.16 -2.93
CA TRP A 40 4.24 -1.26 -3.46
C TRP A 40 3.03 -1.51 -2.58
N ILE A 41 1.87 -1.61 -3.20
CA ILE A 41 0.62 -1.90 -2.49
C ILE A 41 -0.11 -3.05 -3.17
N THR A 42 -0.80 -3.84 -2.37
CA THR A 42 -1.66 -4.89 -2.87
C THR A 42 -2.84 -5.06 -1.93
N SER A 43 -3.98 -5.47 -2.45
CA SER A 43 -5.16 -5.72 -1.61
C SER A 43 -5.28 -7.20 -1.29
N SER A 44 -5.97 -7.50 -0.18
CA SER A 44 -6.31 -8.87 0.15
C SER A 44 -7.34 -9.38 -0.85
N PRO A 45 -7.16 -10.58 -1.42
CA PRO A 45 -8.17 -11.15 -2.31
C PRO A 45 -9.45 -11.51 -1.56
N HIS A 46 -9.36 -11.64 -0.24
CA HIS A 46 -10.50 -12.01 0.61
C HIS A 46 -11.31 -10.80 1.05
N ASP A 47 -10.65 -9.66 1.23
CA ASP A 47 -11.29 -8.41 1.66
C ASP A 47 -10.55 -7.26 0.98
N LYS A 48 -11.15 -6.71 -0.06
CA LYS A 48 -10.50 -5.66 -0.85
C LYS A 48 -10.32 -4.35 -0.08
N SER A 49 -10.98 -4.19 1.06
CA SER A 49 -10.77 -3.01 1.89
C SER A 49 -9.46 -3.10 2.68
N LEU A 50 -8.90 -4.30 2.80
CA LEU A 50 -7.60 -4.49 3.44
C LEU A 50 -6.50 -4.37 2.39
N VAL A 51 -5.58 -3.45 2.65
CA VAL A 51 -4.47 -3.16 1.75
C VAL A 51 -3.17 -3.35 2.50
N PHE A 52 -2.23 -4.04 1.86
CA PHE A 52 -0.88 -4.21 2.39
C PHE A 52 0.06 -3.31 1.62
N ALA A 53 0.90 -2.58 2.34
CA ALA A 53 1.91 -1.72 1.73
C ALA A 53 3.28 -2.08 2.24
N GLY A 54 4.22 -2.26 1.32
CA GLY A 54 5.61 -2.47 1.66
C GLY A 54 6.32 -1.13 1.77
N LEU A 55 6.90 -0.85 2.92
CA LEU A 55 7.68 0.37 3.13
C LEU A 55 9.12 0.13 2.76
N GLU A 56 9.56 0.81 1.72
CA GLU A 56 10.92 0.69 1.20
C GLU A 56 11.88 1.43 2.11
N HIS A 57 12.41 0.71 3.09
CA HIS A 57 13.22 1.25 4.17
C HIS A 57 14.24 0.20 4.60
N PRO A 58 15.43 0.60 5.08
CA PRO A 58 16.43 -0.36 5.58
C PRO A 58 15.88 -1.30 6.66
N GLU A 59 14.96 -0.82 7.49
CA GLU A 59 14.22 -1.68 8.40
C GLU A 59 12.90 -2.04 7.72
N GLY A 60 12.93 -2.95 6.76
CA GLY A 60 11.77 -3.26 5.95
C GLY A 60 10.52 -3.54 6.76
N LYS A 61 9.44 -2.89 6.40
CA LYS A 61 8.16 -3.01 7.10
C LYS A 61 7.01 -3.21 6.15
N ILE A 62 6.00 -3.91 6.63
CA ILE A 62 4.72 -4.06 5.94
C ILE A 62 3.68 -3.40 6.83
N VAL A 63 2.89 -2.52 6.28
CA VAL A 63 1.76 -1.94 7.00
C VAL A 63 0.47 -2.51 6.45
N VAL A 64 -0.47 -2.76 7.34
CA VAL A 64 -1.80 -3.23 6.99
C VAL A 64 -2.77 -2.08 7.21
N LEU A 65 -3.52 -1.73 6.18
CA LEU A 65 -4.45 -0.62 6.23
C LEU A 65 -5.85 -1.09 5.87
N LYS A 66 -6.83 -0.47 6.49
CA LYS A 66 -8.22 -0.65 6.10
C LYS A 66 -8.70 0.61 5.41
N PHE A 67 -9.22 0.47 4.19
CA PHE A 67 -9.73 1.60 3.43
C PHE A 67 -11.26 1.59 3.43
N GLU A 68 -11.83 2.74 3.81
CA GLU A 68 -13.27 2.96 3.77
C GLU A 68 -13.53 4.32 3.14
N ASN A 69 -14.33 4.33 2.08
CA ASN A 69 -14.64 5.55 1.34
C ASN A 69 -13.39 6.31 0.86
N GLY A 70 -12.36 5.56 0.50
CA GLY A 70 -11.11 6.13 0.01
C GLY A 70 -10.13 6.55 1.09
N LYS A 71 -10.51 6.46 2.36
CA LYS A 71 -9.64 6.86 3.47
C LYS A 71 -9.07 5.62 4.15
N GLY A 72 -7.74 5.58 4.28
CA GLY A 72 -7.07 4.46 4.92
C GLY A 72 -6.83 4.67 6.40
N THR A 73 -6.94 3.60 7.17
CA THR A 73 -6.64 3.59 8.59
C THR A 73 -5.59 2.52 8.85
N LEU A 74 -4.51 2.89 9.49
CA LEU A 74 -3.43 1.96 9.81
C LEU A 74 -3.90 0.98 10.88
N GLN A 75 -3.82 -0.32 10.56
CA GLN A 75 -4.24 -1.38 11.46
C GLN A 75 -3.06 -2.02 12.16
N LYS A 76 -1.97 -2.25 11.43
CA LYS A 76 -0.85 -3.02 11.96
C LYS A 76 0.40 -2.73 11.16
N THR A 77 1.56 -2.81 11.83
CA THR A 77 2.87 -2.74 11.20
C THR A 77 3.65 -3.97 11.60
N ILE A 78 4.24 -4.65 10.63
CA ILE A 78 5.05 -5.84 10.86
C ILE A 78 6.35 -5.74 10.10
N SER A 79 7.34 -6.54 10.48
CA SER A 79 8.60 -6.62 9.75
C SER A 79 8.41 -7.32 8.42
N SER A 80 9.10 -6.84 7.38
CA SER A 80 9.10 -7.52 6.08
C SER A 80 10.06 -8.72 6.06
N GLY A 81 10.84 -8.90 7.10
CA GLY A 81 11.83 -9.96 7.16
C GLY A 81 13.13 -9.64 6.45
N GLY A 82 13.30 -8.40 5.98
CA GLY A 82 14.48 -8.00 5.25
C GLY A 82 14.53 -6.49 5.12
N ARG A 83 15.15 -6.02 4.03
CA ARG A 83 15.35 -4.59 3.77
C ARG A 83 14.71 -4.19 2.46
N ASP A 84 14.14 -3.00 2.43
CA ASP A 84 13.58 -2.39 1.24
C ASP A 84 12.61 -3.32 0.50
N PRO A 85 11.47 -3.68 1.13
CA PRO A 85 10.48 -4.49 0.43
C PRO A 85 9.95 -3.75 -0.79
N CYS A 86 10.00 -4.40 -1.94
CA CYS A 86 9.68 -3.74 -3.21
C CYS A 86 8.58 -4.45 -4.01
N SER A 87 8.08 -5.56 -3.54
CA SER A 87 7.00 -6.27 -4.21
C SER A 87 6.24 -7.13 -3.23
N LEU A 88 4.92 -7.15 -3.35
CA LEU A 88 4.04 -7.92 -2.48
C LEU A 88 3.07 -8.73 -3.33
N LEU A 89 2.74 -9.93 -2.86
CA LEU A 89 1.68 -10.73 -3.44
C LEU A 89 0.85 -11.31 -2.31
N ALA A 90 -0.42 -11.00 -2.28
CA ALA A 90 -1.34 -11.49 -1.26
C ALA A 90 -2.19 -12.62 -1.81
N THR A 91 -2.28 -13.71 -1.04
CA THR A 91 -3.23 -14.79 -1.29
C THR A 91 -4.27 -14.79 -0.18
N GLU A 92 -5.18 -15.73 -0.19
CA GLU A 92 -6.21 -15.82 0.86
C GLU A 92 -5.60 -16.07 2.24
N LYS A 93 -4.44 -16.71 2.31
CA LYS A 93 -3.84 -17.13 3.58
C LYS A 93 -2.46 -16.53 3.83
N GLU A 94 -1.80 -16.03 2.80
CA GLU A 94 -0.41 -15.64 2.91
C GLU A 94 -0.10 -14.34 2.21
N LEU A 95 0.94 -13.66 2.69
CA LEU A 95 1.50 -12.50 2.04
C LEU A 95 2.96 -12.79 1.72
N PHE A 96 3.29 -12.78 0.44
CA PHE A 96 4.66 -12.96 -0.02
C PHE A 96 5.31 -11.60 -0.23
N VAL A 97 6.53 -11.46 0.24
CA VAL A 97 7.26 -10.19 0.19
C VAL A 97 8.60 -10.42 -0.49
N ALA A 98 8.89 -9.60 -1.48
CA ALA A 98 10.23 -9.56 -2.08
C ALA A 98 10.97 -8.36 -1.51
N ASN A 99 12.06 -8.62 -0.81
CA ASN A 99 12.93 -7.59 -0.26
C ASN A 99 14.16 -7.44 -1.16
N VAL A 100 14.69 -6.24 -1.26
CA VAL A 100 15.93 -6.02 -2.01
C VAL A 100 17.08 -6.74 -1.32
N ARG A 101 17.08 -6.73 0.02
CA ARG A 101 18.09 -7.43 0.81
C ARG A 101 17.45 -8.19 1.94
N ILE A 102 18.01 -9.35 2.25
CA ILE A 102 17.43 -10.22 3.27
C ILE A 102 17.85 -9.80 4.67
N SER A 103 19.01 -9.25 4.86
CA SER A 103 19.50 -8.99 6.21
C SER A 103 20.70 -8.09 6.15
N PRO A 104 21.09 -7.48 7.28
CA PRO A 104 22.24 -6.62 7.24
C PRO A 104 23.44 -7.42 6.76
N SER A 105 23.83 -7.19 5.61
CA SER A 105 24.99 -7.86 5.06
C SER A 105 25.78 -6.83 4.30
#